data_695d1faf7238b1660171175fe8c806ce
#
_entry.id   695d1faf7238b1660171175fe8c806ce
#
_cell.length_a   1.000
_cell.length_b   1.000
_cell.length_c   1.000
_cell.angle_alpha   90.00
_cell.angle_beta   90.00
_cell.angle_gamma   90.00
#
_symmetry.space_group_name_H-M   'P 1'
#
loop_
_entity.id
_entity.type
_entity.pdbx_description
1 polymer ?
#
loop_
_entity_poly.entity_id
_entity_poly.type
_entity_poly.pdbx_seq_one_letter_code
_entity_poly.pdbx_strand_id
1 'polypeptide(L)'
;CDEENASILSDTIMRAERDGSVSHGLFRLPAYVSGLVSKKINGKARPELQNVAPSIIKVLGNNAVAPMVLSLGLPAVIDLAKKNGVAVLAITNSHHMAALWPETEAIAEAGLVGIACTSYKPAVAPAGATKALYGTNPISFAWPRPGKTPVVYDMATASMAMGEVQIAKREGHKVPLGTGLTKDGKETTDPGEIVDGGVILPFGGYKGSSIAMMV
;
A
#
# COMPACT_ATOMS: atom_id res chain seq x y z
N CYS A 1 -11.51 -14.44 11.23
CA CYS A 1 -12.41 -13.73 10.33
C CYS A 1 -13.54 -14.64 9.84
N ASP A 2 -14.64 -14.06 9.35
CA ASP A 2 -15.66 -14.84 8.67
C ASP A 2 -15.19 -15.24 7.26
N GLU A 3 -15.98 -16.10 6.60
CA GLU A 3 -15.63 -16.72 5.32
C GLU A 3 -15.48 -15.67 4.20
N GLU A 4 -16.35 -14.68 4.15
CA GLU A 4 -16.33 -13.63 3.14
C GLU A 4 -15.04 -12.78 3.24
N ASN A 5 -14.72 -12.28 4.44
CA ASN A 5 -13.49 -11.52 4.66
C ASN A 5 -12.23 -12.39 4.43
N ALA A 6 -12.29 -13.67 4.78
CA ALA A 6 -11.16 -14.59 4.58
C ALA A 6 -10.93 -14.85 3.08
N SER A 7 -11.98 -15.07 2.31
CA SER A 7 -11.89 -15.30 0.86
C SER A 7 -11.27 -14.11 0.14
N ILE A 8 -11.81 -12.91 0.37
CA ILE A 8 -11.32 -11.66 -0.26
C ILE A 8 -9.85 -11.41 0.10
N LEU A 9 -9.48 -11.61 1.37
CA LEU A 9 -8.10 -11.45 1.81
C LEU A 9 -7.17 -12.49 1.17
N SER A 10 -7.61 -13.75 1.11
CA SER A 10 -6.84 -14.83 0.48
C SER A 10 -6.57 -14.56 -0.99
N ASP A 11 -7.58 -14.12 -1.73
CA ASP A 11 -7.42 -13.77 -3.15
C ASP A 11 -6.41 -12.65 -3.35
N THR A 12 -6.42 -11.62 -2.50
CA THR A 12 -5.45 -10.53 -2.54
C THR A 12 -4.03 -11.03 -2.28
N ILE A 13 -3.83 -11.86 -1.25
CA ILE A 13 -2.53 -12.44 -0.91
C ILE A 13 -2.02 -13.34 -2.05
N MET A 14 -2.89 -14.20 -2.59
CA MET A 14 -2.55 -15.10 -3.69
C MET A 14 -2.15 -14.34 -4.96
N ARG A 15 -2.86 -13.26 -5.31
CA ARG A 15 -2.51 -12.42 -6.46
C ARG A 15 -1.11 -11.81 -6.27
N ALA A 16 -0.83 -11.24 -5.12
CA ALA A 16 0.47 -10.66 -4.82
C ALA A 16 1.60 -11.70 -4.90
N GLU A 17 1.40 -12.89 -4.36
CA GLU A 17 2.38 -13.98 -4.42
C GLU A 17 2.60 -14.47 -5.84
N ARG A 18 1.53 -14.73 -6.61
CA ARG A 18 1.58 -15.17 -8.00
C ARG A 18 2.34 -14.18 -8.90
N ASP A 19 2.14 -12.89 -8.67
CA ASP A 19 2.69 -11.82 -9.50
C ASP A 19 4.06 -11.34 -9.01
N GLY A 20 4.69 -12.07 -8.06
CA GLY A 20 6.05 -11.83 -7.59
C GLY A 20 6.18 -10.69 -6.56
N SER A 21 5.07 -10.13 -6.07
CA SER A 21 5.07 -9.12 -5.00
C SER A 21 5.16 -9.79 -3.62
N VAL A 22 6.23 -10.56 -3.39
CA VAL A 22 6.42 -11.44 -2.21
C VAL A 22 6.27 -10.67 -0.89
N SER A 23 6.74 -9.43 -0.83
CA SER A 23 6.62 -8.56 0.35
C SER A 23 5.17 -8.21 0.71
N HIS A 24 4.20 -8.45 -0.19
CA HIS A 24 2.76 -8.21 -0.02
C HIS A 24 1.91 -9.48 -0.20
N GLY A 25 2.54 -10.62 -0.46
CA GLY A 25 1.95 -11.95 -0.55
C GLY A 25 1.90 -12.68 0.80
N LEU A 26 2.27 -13.95 0.81
CA LEU A 26 2.26 -14.82 2.00
C LEU A 26 3.09 -14.26 3.17
N PHE A 27 4.11 -13.47 2.89
CA PHE A 27 4.90 -12.75 3.90
C PHE A 27 4.03 -11.92 4.86
N ARG A 28 2.86 -11.43 4.42
CA ARG A 28 1.96 -10.60 5.23
C ARG A 28 1.01 -11.42 6.11
N LEU A 29 0.85 -12.71 5.87
CA LEU A 29 -0.11 -13.55 6.59
C LEU A 29 0.06 -13.49 8.13
N PRO A 30 1.29 -13.58 8.70
CA PRO A 30 1.47 -13.46 10.15
C PRO A 30 0.98 -12.11 10.72
N ALA A 31 1.15 -11.01 9.96
CA ALA A 31 0.70 -9.69 10.39
C ALA A 31 -0.83 -9.58 10.41
N TYR A 32 -1.51 -10.14 9.42
CA TYR A 32 -2.98 -10.22 9.40
C TYR A 32 -3.51 -11.08 10.54
N VAL A 33 -2.92 -12.26 10.78
CA VAL A 33 -3.30 -13.14 11.89
C VAL A 33 -3.10 -12.43 13.24
N SER A 34 -1.96 -11.77 13.44
CA SER A 34 -1.69 -10.98 14.66
C SER A 34 -2.70 -9.86 14.85
N GLY A 35 -3.06 -9.15 13.77
CA GLY A 35 -4.08 -8.11 13.79
C GLY A 35 -5.47 -8.63 14.21
N LEU A 36 -5.86 -9.80 13.70
CA LEU A 36 -7.12 -10.46 14.06
C LEU A 36 -7.13 -10.95 15.51
N VAL A 37 -6.06 -11.60 15.97
CA VAL A 37 -5.92 -12.11 17.34
C VAL A 37 -5.92 -10.95 18.35
N SER A 38 -5.22 -9.86 18.06
CA SER A 38 -5.19 -8.65 18.91
C SER A 38 -6.44 -7.78 18.81
N LYS A 39 -7.43 -8.17 17.98
CA LYS A 39 -8.67 -7.42 17.71
C LYS A 39 -8.44 -6.00 17.14
N LYS A 40 -7.26 -5.70 16.63
CA LYS A 40 -6.99 -4.49 15.84
C LYS A 40 -7.68 -4.56 14.49
N ILE A 41 -7.72 -5.73 13.88
CA ILE A 41 -8.50 -6.02 12.67
C ILE A 41 -9.82 -6.66 13.08
N ASN A 42 -10.91 -6.13 12.56
CA ASN A 42 -12.23 -6.72 12.69
C ASN A 42 -12.50 -7.67 11.51
N GLY A 43 -12.27 -8.97 11.74
CA GLY A 43 -12.46 -10.00 10.72
C GLY A 43 -13.94 -10.31 10.35
N LYS A 44 -14.89 -9.57 10.91
CA LYS A 44 -16.33 -9.64 10.61
C LYS A 44 -16.87 -8.27 10.22
N ALA A 45 -15.99 -7.33 9.89
CA ALA A 45 -16.40 -5.98 9.52
C ALA A 45 -17.30 -5.98 8.29
N ARG A 46 -18.22 -5.03 8.29
CA ARG A 46 -19.03 -4.67 7.11
C ARG A 46 -18.74 -3.20 6.84
N PRO A 47 -17.98 -2.90 5.80
CA PRO A 47 -17.72 -1.53 5.38
C PRO A 47 -19.01 -0.82 4.95
N GLU A 48 -19.04 0.49 5.12
CA GLU A 48 -20.19 1.33 4.80
C GLU A 48 -19.80 2.39 3.77
N LEU A 49 -20.56 2.43 2.64
CA LEU A 49 -20.37 3.41 1.58
C LEU A 49 -21.21 4.64 1.84
N GLN A 50 -20.61 5.83 1.72
CA GLN A 50 -21.23 7.13 1.91
C GLN A 50 -20.97 8.00 0.68
N ASN A 51 -22.02 8.66 0.18
CA ASN A 51 -21.89 9.72 -0.83
C ASN A 51 -21.56 11.03 -0.11
N VAL A 52 -20.40 11.61 -0.41
CA VAL A 52 -19.92 12.84 0.23
C VAL A 52 -20.19 14.06 -0.67
N ALA A 53 -19.98 13.91 -1.97
CA ALA A 53 -20.23 14.93 -2.99
C ALA A 53 -20.52 14.24 -4.33
N PRO A 54 -20.91 14.98 -5.39
CA PRO A 54 -21.29 14.38 -6.68
C PRO A 54 -20.23 13.45 -7.29
N SER A 55 -18.94 13.70 -7.05
CA SER A 55 -17.82 12.86 -7.54
C SER A 55 -16.97 12.30 -6.41
N ILE A 56 -17.44 12.31 -5.17
CA ILE A 56 -16.68 11.83 -4.01
C ILE A 56 -17.52 10.86 -3.20
N ILE A 57 -17.02 9.66 -3.07
CA ILE A 57 -17.55 8.64 -2.16
C ILE A 57 -16.53 8.33 -1.07
N LYS A 58 -17.01 7.92 0.09
CA LYS A 58 -16.23 7.49 1.22
C LYS A 58 -16.67 6.10 1.65
N VAL A 59 -15.69 5.25 2.00
CA VAL A 59 -16.00 3.98 2.64
C VAL A 59 -15.41 3.98 4.05
N LEU A 60 -16.28 3.77 5.03
CA LEU A 60 -15.89 3.52 6.41
C LEU A 60 -15.58 2.04 6.57
N GLY A 61 -14.33 1.71 6.83
CA GLY A 61 -13.85 0.33 6.86
C GLY A 61 -14.20 -0.45 8.12
N ASN A 62 -14.62 0.19 9.20
CA ASN A 62 -14.96 -0.47 10.47
C ASN A 62 -13.85 -1.42 10.97
N ASN A 63 -12.59 -1.00 10.78
CA ASN A 63 -11.37 -1.79 11.03
C ASN A 63 -11.25 -3.08 10.21
N ALA A 64 -11.89 -3.16 9.04
CA ALA A 64 -11.68 -4.24 8.09
C ALA A 64 -10.27 -4.23 7.50
N VAL A 65 -9.88 -5.32 6.86
CA VAL A 65 -8.77 -5.33 5.91
C VAL A 65 -9.15 -4.52 4.67
N ALA A 66 -8.22 -3.77 4.11
CA ALA A 66 -8.49 -2.90 2.97
C ALA A 66 -9.08 -3.62 1.74
N PRO A 67 -8.68 -4.86 1.39
CA PRO A 67 -9.34 -5.61 0.31
C PRO A 67 -10.86 -5.73 0.47
N MET A 68 -11.36 -5.91 1.70
CA MET A 68 -12.80 -5.93 1.97
C MET A 68 -13.47 -4.56 1.74
N VAL A 69 -12.77 -3.48 2.08
CA VAL A 69 -13.27 -2.11 1.84
C VAL A 69 -13.27 -1.79 0.35
N LEU A 70 -12.25 -2.23 -0.37
CA LEU A 70 -12.08 -2.04 -1.80
C LEU A 70 -13.09 -2.86 -2.61
N SER A 71 -13.48 -4.05 -2.15
CA SER A 71 -14.52 -4.84 -2.84
C SER A 71 -15.86 -4.09 -2.93
N LEU A 72 -16.15 -3.22 -1.97
CA LEU A 72 -17.32 -2.34 -2.00
C LEU A 72 -17.04 -1.02 -2.75
N GLY A 73 -15.87 -0.41 -2.50
CA GLY A 73 -15.58 0.94 -2.99
C GLY A 73 -15.17 1.02 -4.45
N LEU A 74 -14.43 0.04 -4.98
CA LEU A 74 -13.91 0.06 -6.35
C LEU A 74 -15.02 0.05 -7.41
N PRO A 75 -16.01 -0.84 -7.38
CA PRO A 75 -17.11 -0.79 -8.34
C PRO A 75 -17.83 0.57 -8.31
N ALA A 76 -18.09 1.08 -7.11
CA ALA A 76 -18.82 2.34 -6.94
C ALA A 76 -18.04 3.56 -7.48
N VAL A 77 -16.72 3.66 -7.24
CA VAL A 77 -15.93 4.77 -7.77
C VAL A 77 -15.75 4.68 -9.28
N ILE A 78 -15.63 3.47 -9.84
CA ILE A 78 -15.56 3.24 -11.29
C ILE A 78 -16.85 3.73 -11.97
N ASP A 79 -18.00 3.34 -11.46
CA ASP A 79 -19.30 3.78 -12.00
C ASP A 79 -19.47 5.30 -11.89
N LEU A 80 -19.07 5.86 -10.75
CA LEU A 80 -19.13 7.30 -10.53
C LEU A 80 -18.20 8.07 -11.48
N ALA A 81 -16.99 7.57 -11.72
CA ALA A 81 -16.03 8.16 -12.65
C ALA A 81 -16.53 8.10 -14.11
N LYS A 82 -17.13 6.99 -14.52
CA LYS A 82 -17.77 6.87 -15.85
C LYS A 82 -18.91 7.88 -16.06
N LYS A 83 -19.67 8.13 -15.00
CA LYS A 83 -20.80 9.08 -15.04
C LYS A 83 -20.33 10.53 -15.07
N ASN A 84 -19.33 10.88 -14.25
CA ASN A 84 -18.97 12.28 -13.96
C ASN A 84 -17.65 12.72 -14.62
N GLY A 85 -16.92 11.80 -15.29
CA GLY A 85 -15.61 12.06 -15.87
C GLY A 85 -14.44 11.93 -14.89
N VAL A 86 -14.66 12.14 -13.60
CA VAL A 86 -13.71 11.98 -12.49
C VAL A 86 -14.44 11.59 -11.22
N ALA A 87 -13.83 10.73 -10.42
CA ALA A 87 -14.34 10.41 -9.08
C ALA A 87 -13.19 10.14 -8.10
N VAL A 88 -13.49 10.28 -6.81
CA VAL A 88 -12.58 10.02 -5.69
C VAL A 88 -13.23 9.02 -4.75
N LEU A 89 -12.47 8.00 -4.35
CA LEU A 89 -12.79 7.08 -3.27
C LEU A 89 -11.90 7.39 -2.07
N ALA A 90 -12.48 7.86 -0.99
CA ALA A 90 -11.80 8.04 0.29
C ALA A 90 -12.09 6.83 1.19
N ILE A 91 -11.04 6.20 1.71
CA ILE A 91 -11.14 5.06 2.62
C ILE A 91 -10.63 5.46 4.00
N THR A 92 -11.39 5.14 5.04
CA THR A 92 -11.00 5.39 6.43
C THR A 92 -11.25 4.17 7.31
N ASN A 93 -10.54 4.07 8.43
CA ASN A 93 -10.67 2.98 9.41
C ASN A 93 -10.52 1.59 8.77
N SER A 94 -9.46 1.41 7.97
CA SER A 94 -9.10 0.13 7.36
C SER A 94 -7.62 -0.18 7.60
N HIS A 95 -7.26 -1.44 7.49
CA HIS A 95 -5.89 -1.92 7.58
C HIS A 95 -5.38 -2.33 6.20
N HIS A 96 -4.53 -1.48 5.61
CA HIS A 96 -3.93 -1.71 4.29
C HIS A 96 -2.50 -2.24 4.45
N MET A 97 -2.31 -3.53 4.19
CA MET A 97 -0.99 -4.18 4.17
C MET A 97 -0.72 -4.87 2.82
N ALA A 98 -1.59 -4.65 1.85
CA ALA A 98 -1.48 -5.17 0.49
C ALA A 98 -0.74 -4.19 -0.43
N ALA A 99 -0.43 -4.63 -1.65
CA ALA A 99 0.01 -3.75 -2.73
C ALA A 99 -1.15 -2.87 -3.22
N LEU A 100 -0.84 -1.75 -3.89
CA LEU A 100 -1.84 -0.83 -4.45
C LEU A 100 -2.18 -1.11 -5.93
N TRP A 101 -1.34 -1.87 -6.62
CA TRP A 101 -1.55 -2.12 -8.05
C TRP A 101 -2.88 -2.82 -8.38
N PRO A 102 -3.47 -3.71 -7.52
CA PRO A 102 -4.74 -4.34 -7.85
C PRO A 102 -5.89 -3.37 -8.03
N GLU A 103 -5.91 -2.29 -7.24
CA GLU A 103 -6.93 -1.26 -7.29
C GLU A 103 -6.85 -0.44 -8.57
N THR A 104 -5.64 0.00 -8.93
CA THR A 104 -5.43 0.82 -10.12
C THR A 104 -5.56 -0.01 -11.41
N GLU A 105 -5.14 -1.27 -11.40
CA GLU A 105 -5.34 -2.20 -12.50
C GLU A 105 -6.83 -2.38 -12.80
N ALA A 106 -7.65 -2.66 -11.78
CA ALA A 106 -9.10 -2.80 -11.94
C ALA A 106 -9.77 -1.53 -12.53
N ILE A 107 -9.31 -0.35 -12.11
CA ILE A 107 -9.76 0.93 -12.68
C ILE A 107 -9.37 1.03 -14.17
N ALA A 108 -8.15 0.63 -14.52
CA ALA A 108 -7.66 0.70 -15.89
C ALA A 108 -8.32 -0.34 -16.81
N GLU A 109 -8.61 -1.53 -16.31
CA GLU A 109 -9.41 -2.54 -17.03
C GLU A 109 -10.83 -2.06 -17.32
N ALA A 110 -11.38 -1.18 -16.47
CA ALA A 110 -12.66 -0.52 -16.72
C ALA A 110 -12.59 0.65 -17.73
N GLY A 111 -11.41 0.91 -18.33
CA GLY A 111 -11.16 1.95 -19.34
C GLY A 111 -10.87 3.34 -18.75
N LEU A 112 -10.52 3.44 -17.50
CA LEU A 112 -10.25 4.68 -16.78
C LEU A 112 -8.77 4.78 -16.39
N VAL A 113 -8.26 5.99 -16.14
CA VAL A 113 -6.97 6.20 -15.50
C VAL A 113 -7.15 6.07 -13.98
N GLY A 114 -6.33 5.22 -13.35
CA GLY A 114 -6.36 5.00 -11.91
C GLY A 114 -5.13 5.56 -11.20
N ILE A 115 -5.36 6.21 -10.06
CA ILE A 115 -4.31 6.60 -9.11
C ILE A 115 -4.75 6.15 -7.72
N ALA A 116 -3.87 5.47 -7.00
CA ALA A 116 -4.09 5.10 -5.61
C ALA A 116 -2.87 5.47 -4.76
N CYS A 117 -3.10 5.87 -3.53
CA CYS A 117 -2.04 6.13 -2.56
C CYS A 117 -2.52 5.81 -1.15
N THR A 118 -1.59 5.50 -0.26
CA THR A 118 -1.88 5.30 1.16
C THR A 118 -0.68 5.70 2.00
N SER A 119 -0.92 6.24 3.18
CA SER A 119 0.15 6.54 4.13
C SER A 119 0.47 5.32 5.00
N TYR A 120 1.70 5.27 5.48
CA TYR A 120 2.18 4.24 6.41
C TYR A 120 2.79 4.89 7.66
N LYS A 121 2.96 4.10 8.72
CA LYS A 121 3.64 4.58 9.94
C LYS A 121 5.06 5.08 9.63
N PRO A 122 5.57 6.05 10.40
CA PRO A 122 6.90 6.61 10.19
C PRO A 122 8.01 5.56 10.11
N ALA A 123 8.75 5.54 9.01
CA ALA A 123 9.85 4.63 8.72
C ALA A 123 10.88 5.26 7.77
N VAL A 124 10.55 6.38 7.13
CA VAL A 124 11.37 7.05 6.11
C VAL A 124 11.78 8.44 6.59
N ALA A 125 13.07 8.73 6.53
CA ALA A 125 13.58 10.07 6.81
C ALA A 125 13.32 11.00 5.61
N PRO A 126 12.93 12.26 5.81
CA PRO A 126 12.97 13.27 4.75
C PRO A 126 14.36 13.39 4.13
N ALA A 127 14.44 13.86 2.89
CA ALA A 127 15.72 14.10 2.24
C ALA A 127 16.60 15.06 3.08
N GLY A 128 17.82 14.64 3.39
CA GLY A 128 18.76 15.38 4.24
C GLY A 128 18.55 15.21 5.76
N ALA A 129 17.52 14.48 6.19
CA ALA A 129 17.28 14.16 7.59
C ALA A 129 17.73 12.74 7.96
N THR A 130 17.84 12.47 9.25
CA THR A 130 18.28 11.17 9.80
C THR A 130 17.22 10.51 10.69
N LYS A 131 16.05 11.12 10.83
CA LYS A 131 14.95 10.60 11.64
C LYS A 131 13.71 10.37 10.78
N ALA A 132 12.99 9.29 11.07
CA ALA A 132 11.76 8.97 10.38
C ALA A 132 10.68 10.03 10.62
N LEU A 133 10.04 10.48 9.54
CA LEU A 133 8.86 11.34 9.56
C LEU A 133 7.75 10.76 8.69
N TYR A 134 8.08 10.26 7.52
CA TYR A 134 7.13 9.67 6.58
C TYR A 134 7.08 8.14 6.72
N GLY A 135 5.98 7.55 6.29
CA GLY A 135 5.93 6.13 5.95
C GLY A 135 6.59 5.86 4.59
N THR A 136 6.54 4.63 4.14
CA THR A 136 6.93 4.26 2.77
C THR A 136 5.96 4.83 1.72
N ASN A 137 4.79 5.29 2.16
CA ASN A 137 3.79 6.07 1.45
C ASN A 137 3.72 5.73 -0.05
N PRO A 138 3.24 4.51 -0.41
CA PRO A 138 3.25 4.06 -1.79
C PRO A 138 2.23 4.81 -2.63
N ILE A 139 2.54 4.90 -3.93
CA ILE A 139 1.67 5.40 -4.98
C ILE A 139 1.58 4.37 -6.10
N SER A 140 0.38 4.10 -6.57
CA SER A 140 0.13 3.29 -7.76
C SER A 140 -0.59 4.10 -8.82
N PHE A 141 -0.29 3.81 -10.07
CA PHE A 141 -0.89 4.43 -11.24
C PHE A 141 -1.16 3.37 -12.30
N ALA A 142 -2.29 3.47 -12.98
CA ALA A 142 -2.60 2.62 -14.12
C ALA A 142 -3.20 3.42 -15.28
N TRP A 143 -2.79 3.04 -16.50
CA TRP A 143 -3.26 3.63 -17.75
C TRP A 143 -3.91 2.55 -18.63
N PRO A 144 -5.18 2.72 -19.04
CA PRO A 144 -5.86 1.76 -19.92
C PRO A 144 -5.23 1.75 -21.31
N ARG A 145 -5.18 0.56 -21.92
CA ARG A 145 -4.76 0.40 -23.31
C ARG A 145 -5.79 -0.41 -24.07
N PRO A 146 -6.43 0.13 -25.11
CA PRO A 146 -7.43 -0.60 -25.89
C PRO A 146 -6.89 -1.92 -26.44
N GLY A 147 -7.57 -3.03 -26.14
CA GLY A 147 -7.21 -4.38 -26.61
C GLY A 147 -5.90 -4.94 -26.05
N LYS A 148 -5.32 -4.34 -25.02
CA LYS A 148 -4.07 -4.79 -24.37
C LYS A 148 -4.18 -4.67 -22.85
N THR A 149 -3.31 -5.38 -22.12
CA THR A 149 -3.17 -5.21 -20.68
C THR A 149 -2.81 -3.76 -20.34
N PRO A 150 -3.36 -3.17 -19.28
CA PRO A 150 -3.00 -1.82 -18.82
C PRO A 150 -1.50 -1.65 -18.57
N VAL A 151 -1.02 -0.42 -18.63
CA VAL A 151 0.27 -0.06 -18.01
C VAL A 151 -0.02 0.19 -16.53
N VAL A 152 0.68 -0.51 -15.65
CA VAL A 152 0.51 -0.37 -14.20
C VAL A 152 1.87 -0.23 -13.56
N TYR A 153 2.01 0.68 -12.60
CA TYR A 153 3.13 0.68 -11.68
C TYR A 153 2.63 0.92 -10.24
N ASP A 154 3.35 0.34 -9.29
CA ASP A 154 3.13 0.49 -7.86
C ASP A 154 4.49 0.59 -7.20
N MET A 155 4.73 1.66 -6.49
CA MET A 155 6.04 1.91 -5.89
C MET A 155 5.93 2.63 -4.55
N ALA A 156 6.82 2.29 -3.61
CA ALA A 156 7.04 3.09 -2.43
C ALA A 156 7.64 4.46 -2.82
N THR A 157 7.38 5.50 -2.03
CA THR A 157 8.13 6.77 -2.10
C THR A 157 9.49 6.67 -1.41
N ALA A 158 9.76 5.56 -0.75
CA ALA A 158 11.04 5.16 -0.21
C ALA A 158 11.91 4.47 -1.28
N SER A 159 13.21 4.39 -1.05
CA SER A 159 14.17 3.68 -1.91
C SER A 159 13.90 2.18 -2.00
N MET A 160 13.26 1.61 -0.98
CA MET A 160 12.86 0.21 -0.89
C MET A 160 11.61 0.08 -0.01
N ALA A 161 10.75 -0.88 -0.29
CA ALA A 161 9.62 -1.18 0.59
C ALA A 161 10.10 -1.77 1.92
N MET A 162 9.48 -1.40 3.04
CA MET A 162 9.85 -1.94 4.35
C MET A 162 9.78 -3.48 4.40
N GLY A 163 8.82 -4.09 3.70
CA GLY A 163 8.71 -5.55 3.62
C GLY A 163 9.91 -6.20 2.94
N GLU A 164 10.47 -5.58 1.91
CA GLU A 164 11.68 -6.05 1.23
C GLU A 164 12.91 -5.95 2.12
N VAL A 165 13.06 -4.85 2.86
CA VAL A 165 14.14 -4.71 3.86
C VAL A 165 14.03 -5.78 4.94
N GLN A 166 12.81 -6.09 5.39
CA GLN A 166 12.56 -7.16 6.37
C GLN A 166 12.87 -8.56 5.82
N ILE A 167 12.54 -8.81 4.55
CA ILE A 167 12.88 -10.07 3.87
C ILE A 167 14.40 -10.18 3.73
N ALA A 168 15.09 -9.14 3.27
CA ALA A 168 16.55 -9.13 3.16
C ALA A 168 17.22 -9.41 4.51
N LYS A 169 16.73 -8.83 5.61
CA LYS A 169 17.18 -9.13 6.97
C LYS A 169 17.00 -10.61 7.32
N ARG A 170 15.81 -11.16 7.08
CA ARG A 170 15.51 -12.58 7.38
C ARG A 170 16.39 -13.55 6.60
N GLU A 171 16.71 -13.21 5.35
CA GLU A 171 17.46 -14.05 4.44
C GLU A 171 18.98 -13.80 4.50
N GLY A 172 19.42 -12.83 5.32
CA GLY A 172 20.84 -12.51 5.47
C GLY A 172 21.44 -11.80 4.25
N HIS A 173 20.61 -11.17 3.42
CA HIS A 173 21.08 -10.43 2.24
C HIS A 173 21.35 -8.96 2.60
N LYS A 174 22.32 -8.36 1.93
CA LYS A 174 22.56 -6.92 2.01
C LYS A 174 21.58 -6.16 1.11
N VAL A 175 21.25 -4.94 1.50
CA VAL A 175 20.52 -3.98 0.65
C VAL A 175 21.50 -3.04 -0.05
N PRO A 176 21.10 -2.42 -1.19
CA PRO A 176 21.94 -1.42 -1.87
C PRO A 176 22.30 -0.25 -0.95
N LEU A 177 23.48 0.33 -1.16
CA LEU A 177 23.83 1.61 -0.53
C LEU A 177 22.83 2.70 -0.93
N GLY A 178 22.51 3.60 0.00
CA GLY A 178 21.44 4.58 -0.20
C GLY A 178 20.03 4.06 0.10
N THR A 179 19.88 2.80 0.55
CA THR A 179 18.59 2.27 1.00
C THR A 179 18.17 2.88 2.34
N GLY A 180 19.10 3.02 3.28
CA GLY A 180 18.77 3.51 4.61
C GLY A 180 19.98 3.93 5.43
N LEU A 181 19.68 4.40 6.64
CA LEU A 181 20.66 4.83 7.64
C LEU A 181 20.53 3.98 8.90
N THR A 182 21.63 3.85 9.62
CA THR A 182 21.64 3.36 10.99
C THR A 182 20.93 4.32 11.94
N LYS A 183 20.69 3.91 13.17
CA LYS A 183 20.15 4.79 14.23
C LYS A 183 21.01 6.04 14.49
N ASP A 184 22.31 5.97 14.18
CA ASP A 184 23.25 7.07 14.35
C ASP A 184 23.37 7.95 13.09
N GLY A 185 22.53 7.71 12.08
CA GLY A 185 22.45 8.52 10.84
C GLY A 185 23.55 8.22 9.82
N LYS A 186 24.24 7.08 9.92
CA LYS A 186 25.27 6.64 8.95
C LYS A 186 24.65 5.75 7.88
N GLU A 187 25.09 5.89 6.64
CA GLU A 187 24.67 4.96 5.56
C GLU A 187 25.05 3.52 5.88
N THR A 188 24.18 2.59 5.53
CA THR A 188 24.39 1.17 5.75
C THR A 188 23.81 0.33 4.62
N THR A 189 24.39 -0.84 4.41
CA THR A 189 23.88 -1.92 3.55
C THR A 189 23.32 -3.08 4.38
N ASP A 190 23.34 -2.98 5.72
CA ASP A 190 22.79 -3.99 6.61
C ASP A 190 21.29 -3.70 6.87
N PRO A 191 20.38 -4.55 6.38
CA PRO A 191 18.95 -4.36 6.61
C PRO A 191 18.56 -4.45 8.09
N GLY A 192 19.36 -5.16 8.92
CA GLY A 192 19.16 -5.22 10.37
C GLY A 192 19.30 -3.86 11.02
N GLU A 193 20.36 -3.11 10.69
CA GLU A 193 20.58 -1.77 11.24
C GLU A 193 19.47 -0.77 10.84
N ILE A 194 18.88 -0.95 9.65
CA ILE A 194 17.73 -0.13 9.20
C ILE A 194 16.47 -0.47 10.01
N VAL A 195 16.16 -1.78 10.15
CA VAL A 195 14.94 -2.24 10.84
C VAL A 195 14.99 -2.00 12.34
N ASP A 196 16.18 -2.15 12.96
CA ASP A 196 16.37 -2.13 14.42
C ASP A 196 16.69 -0.72 14.96
N GLY A 197 15.99 0.29 14.44
CA GLY A 197 16.08 1.66 14.93
C GLY A 197 16.69 2.65 13.95
N GLY A 198 17.08 2.20 12.77
CA GLY A 198 17.46 3.06 11.66
C GLY A 198 16.25 3.59 10.89
N VAL A 199 16.49 4.09 9.69
CA VAL A 199 15.45 4.64 8.81
C VAL A 199 15.73 4.28 7.35
N ILE A 200 14.68 4.18 6.53
CA ILE A 200 14.80 4.09 5.08
C ILE A 200 14.96 5.51 4.51
N LEU A 201 15.66 5.62 3.39
CA LEU A 201 15.78 6.87 2.64
C LEU A 201 14.70 6.96 1.54
N PRO A 202 14.30 8.18 1.12
CA PRO A 202 13.36 8.36 0.03
C PRO A 202 14.03 8.05 -1.33
N PHE A 203 13.29 7.52 -2.30
CA PHE A 203 13.82 7.33 -3.65
C PHE A 203 14.21 8.68 -4.27
N GLY A 204 15.34 8.74 -4.99
CA GLY A 204 15.78 9.96 -5.66
C GLY A 204 15.86 11.19 -4.73
N GLY A 205 16.12 10.98 -3.45
CA GLY A 205 16.29 12.04 -2.45
C GLY A 205 15.03 12.91 -2.28
N TYR A 206 15.11 14.20 -2.65
CA TYR A 206 14.00 15.15 -2.49
C TYR A 206 12.74 14.77 -3.29
N LYS A 207 12.85 14.05 -4.41
CA LYS A 207 11.71 13.66 -5.25
C LYS A 207 10.75 12.72 -4.49
N GLY A 208 11.28 11.64 -3.97
CA GLY A 208 10.51 10.70 -3.13
C GLY A 208 10.00 11.37 -1.85
N SER A 209 10.82 12.24 -1.23
CA SER A 209 10.42 12.99 -0.04
C SER A 209 9.23 13.92 -0.31
N SER A 210 9.20 14.59 -1.45
CA SER A 210 8.09 15.48 -1.83
C SER A 210 6.79 14.70 -2.08
N ILE A 211 6.89 13.54 -2.74
CA ILE A 211 5.72 12.68 -2.97
C ILE A 211 5.25 12.08 -1.64
N ALA A 212 6.16 11.63 -0.77
CA ALA A 212 5.80 11.12 0.55
C ALA A 212 5.05 12.13 1.43
N MET A 213 5.39 13.41 1.29
CA MET A 213 4.71 14.50 1.99
C MET A 213 3.31 14.78 1.41
N MET A 214 3.12 14.55 0.10
CA MET A 214 1.83 14.72 -0.56
C MET A 214 0.82 13.63 -0.14
N VAL A 215 1.30 12.39 0.05
CA VAL A 215 0.50 11.23 0.47
C VAL A 215 0.21 11.28 1.97
#